data_1eba7ea17d7bfb1cf5f01315ca87a48d
#
_entry.id   1eba7ea17d7bfb1cf5f01315ca87a48d
#
_cell.length_a   1.000
_cell.length_b   1.000
_cell.length_c   1.000
_cell.angle_alpha   90.00
_cell.angle_beta   90.00
_cell.angle_gamma   90.00
#
_symmetry.space_group_name_H-M   'P 1'
#
loop_
_entity.id
_entity.type
_entity.pdbx_description
1 polymer ?
#
loop_
_entity_poly.entity_id
_entity_poly.type
_entity_poly.pdbx_seq_one_letter_code
_entity_poly.pdbx_strand_id
1 'polypeptide(L)'
;RQRQMCIRDRNRAGLIESGAKRLGLDCIRAGVNNAKVYDEKMPKADKVLCDAPCSGLGVIRRKPEIKYKEPSDFDRLPEIQYDILKTSAEYVKVGGTLVYSTCTLSRAENDEVADRFLDEHPDFEPAPLGEAFGSDSGLCRMSITPAKYNSDGFFIAKFIRLR
;
A
#
# COMPACT_ATOMS: atom_id res chain seq x y z
N ARG A 1 13.60 -16.12 0.24
CA ARG A 1 12.64 -15.42 -0.64
C ARG A 1 13.15 -14.02 -0.89
N GLN A 2 13.20 -13.61 -2.16
CA GLN A 2 13.66 -12.30 -2.56
C GLN A 2 12.57 -11.26 -2.35
N ARG A 3 12.93 -10.08 -1.84
CA ARG A 3 12.03 -8.92 -1.66
C ARG A 3 12.54 -7.76 -2.48
N GLN A 4 11.72 -7.24 -3.37
CA GLN A 4 12.01 -6.04 -4.14
C GLN A 4 11.22 -4.88 -3.56
N MET A 5 11.89 -3.77 -3.31
CA MET A 5 11.29 -2.53 -2.83
C MET A 5 11.52 -1.43 -3.86
N CYS A 6 10.43 -0.88 -4.38
CA CYS A 6 10.46 0.21 -5.35
C CYS A 6 10.01 1.50 -4.68
N ILE A 7 10.80 2.54 -4.86
CA ILE A 7 10.51 3.85 -4.29
C ILE A 7 10.94 4.94 -5.28
N ARG A 8 10.19 6.03 -5.34
CA ARG A 8 10.48 7.14 -6.26
C ARG A 8 11.72 7.95 -5.86
N ASP A 9 12.02 8.01 -4.57
CA ASP A 9 13.07 8.83 -4.00
C ASP A 9 14.39 8.03 -3.90
N ARG A 10 15.43 8.49 -4.62
CA ARG A 10 16.78 7.89 -4.60
C ARG A 10 17.40 7.86 -3.21
N ASN A 11 17.21 8.92 -2.41
CA ASN A 11 17.78 8.98 -1.06
C ASN A 11 17.17 7.92 -0.16
N ARG A 12 15.86 7.72 -0.26
CA ARG A 12 15.17 6.66 0.50
C ARG A 12 15.57 5.26 0.03
N ALA A 13 15.79 5.05 -1.27
CA ALA A 13 16.29 3.78 -1.79
C ALA A 13 17.65 3.45 -1.16
N GLY A 14 18.57 4.42 -1.10
CA GLY A 14 19.87 4.26 -0.42
C GLY A 14 19.75 3.95 1.08
N LEU A 15 18.77 4.52 1.78
CA LEU A 15 18.52 4.20 3.19
C LEU A 15 18.03 2.74 3.37
N ILE A 16 17.21 2.24 2.44
CA ILE A 16 16.74 0.85 2.45
C ILE A 16 17.93 -0.11 2.24
N GLU A 17 18.78 0.18 1.26
CA GLU A 17 19.98 -0.64 0.99
C GLU A 17 20.95 -0.65 2.18
N SER A 18 21.21 0.54 2.75
CA SER A 18 22.05 0.68 3.94
C SER A 18 21.48 -0.08 5.14
N GLY A 19 20.16 0.01 5.34
CA GLY A 19 19.45 -0.73 6.38
C GLY A 19 19.52 -2.23 6.19
N ALA A 20 19.29 -2.71 4.96
CA ALA A 20 19.40 -4.12 4.61
C ALA A 20 20.82 -4.67 4.87
N LYS A 21 21.85 -3.95 4.42
CA LYS A 21 23.25 -4.30 4.65
C LYS A 21 23.59 -4.35 6.14
N ARG A 22 23.19 -3.35 6.92
CA ARG A 22 23.42 -3.30 8.37
C ARG A 22 22.77 -4.46 9.12
N LEU A 23 21.64 -4.96 8.63
CA LEU A 23 20.91 -6.09 9.22
C LEU A 23 21.27 -7.45 8.62
N GLY A 24 22.22 -7.52 7.68
CA GLY A 24 22.62 -8.77 7.01
C GLY A 24 21.51 -9.37 6.14
N LEU A 25 20.65 -8.54 5.54
CA LEU A 25 19.49 -8.98 4.75
C LEU A 25 19.84 -9.02 3.25
N ASP A 26 20.39 -10.12 2.77
CA ASP A 26 20.74 -10.29 1.35
C ASP A 26 19.52 -10.52 0.43
N CYS A 27 18.34 -10.73 1.02
CA CYS A 27 17.10 -10.98 0.29
C CYS A 27 16.39 -9.71 -0.18
N ILE A 28 16.87 -8.50 0.19
CA ILE A 28 16.24 -7.22 -0.15
C ILE A 28 16.99 -6.59 -1.32
N ARG A 29 16.23 -6.15 -2.33
CA ARG A 29 16.71 -5.30 -3.42
C ARG A 29 15.89 -4.02 -3.43
N ALA A 30 16.53 -2.88 -3.28
CA ALA A 30 15.90 -1.58 -3.45
C ALA A 30 16.06 -1.11 -4.89
N GLY A 31 15.06 -0.44 -5.42
CA GLY A 31 15.08 0.14 -6.76
C GLY A 31 14.34 1.47 -6.81
N VAL A 32 14.80 2.37 -7.68
CA VAL A 32 14.10 3.62 -7.95
C VAL A 32 13.16 3.40 -9.12
N ASN A 33 11.86 3.53 -8.89
CA ASN A 33 10.86 3.41 -9.94
C ASN A 33 9.70 4.40 -9.70
N ASN A 34 9.09 4.86 -10.79
CA ASN A 34 7.83 5.57 -10.72
C ASN A 34 6.68 4.56 -10.60
N ALA A 35 6.08 4.47 -9.42
CA ALA A 35 5.04 3.49 -9.13
C ALA A 35 3.76 3.61 -10.00
N LYS A 36 3.61 4.69 -10.77
CA LYS A 36 2.53 4.86 -11.76
C LYS A 36 2.86 4.27 -13.14
N VAL A 37 4.08 3.80 -13.35
CA VAL A 37 4.54 3.29 -14.64
C VAL A 37 4.99 1.85 -14.49
N TYR A 38 4.38 0.95 -15.25
CA TYR A 38 4.77 -0.45 -15.27
C TYR A 38 6.16 -0.62 -15.89
N ASP A 39 7.03 -1.35 -15.23
CA ASP A 39 8.36 -1.72 -15.71
C ASP A 39 8.37 -3.22 -16.04
N GLU A 40 8.37 -3.55 -17.32
CA GLU A 40 8.38 -4.94 -17.81
C GLU A 40 9.62 -5.74 -17.36
N LYS A 41 10.69 -5.05 -16.97
CA LYS A 41 11.93 -5.70 -16.49
C LYS A 41 11.78 -6.21 -15.06
N MET A 42 10.77 -5.74 -14.33
CA MET A 42 10.50 -6.21 -12.98
C MET A 42 9.72 -7.53 -13.02
N PRO A 43 10.15 -8.55 -12.26
CA PRO A 43 9.46 -9.83 -12.24
C PRO A 43 8.11 -9.70 -11.51
N LYS A 44 7.13 -10.48 -11.96
CA LYS A 44 5.88 -10.67 -11.21
C LYS A 44 6.16 -11.37 -9.88
N ALA A 45 5.38 -11.00 -8.86
CA ALA A 45 5.56 -11.45 -7.49
C ALA A 45 4.33 -12.24 -6.99
N ASP A 46 4.57 -13.13 -6.04
CA ASP A 46 3.49 -13.87 -5.37
C ASP A 46 2.71 -12.97 -4.39
N LYS A 47 3.37 -11.91 -3.89
CA LYS A 47 2.78 -10.92 -2.97
C LYS A 47 3.31 -9.54 -3.31
N VAL A 48 2.40 -8.59 -3.47
CA VAL A 48 2.69 -7.17 -3.72
C VAL A 48 2.05 -6.34 -2.61
N LEU A 49 2.82 -5.42 -2.03
CA LEU A 49 2.33 -4.40 -1.10
C LEU A 49 2.39 -3.05 -1.79
N CYS A 50 1.23 -2.43 -1.93
CA CYS A 50 1.05 -1.06 -2.40
C CYS A 50 0.81 -0.16 -1.18
N ASP A 51 1.90 0.37 -0.61
CA ASP A 51 1.85 1.40 0.43
C ASP A 51 1.82 2.77 -0.27
N ALA A 52 0.61 3.32 -0.44
CA ALA A 52 0.38 4.46 -1.30
C ALA A 52 0.64 5.79 -0.58
N PRO A 53 1.12 6.83 -1.29
CA PRO A 53 1.18 8.18 -0.74
C PRO A 53 -0.23 8.64 -0.39
N CYS A 54 -0.41 9.22 0.81
CA CYS A 54 -1.71 9.62 1.32
C CYS A 54 -1.64 10.94 2.11
N SER A 55 -2.80 11.47 2.50
CA SER A 55 -2.91 12.68 3.31
C SER A 55 -2.20 12.57 4.68
N GLY A 56 -2.09 11.34 5.20
CA GLY A 56 -1.47 11.08 6.50
C GLY A 56 -2.37 11.42 7.69
N LEU A 57 -3.68 11.60 7.49
CA LEU A 57 -4.62 11.97 8.56
C LEU A 57 -4.65 10.96 9.72
N GLY A 58 -4.23 9.72 9.49
CA GLY A 58 -4.12 8.70 10.53
C GLY A 58 -2.91 8.88 11.46
N VAL A 59 -1.89 9.64 11.05
CA VAL A 59 -0.64 9.83 11.80
C VAL A 59 -0.46 11.25 12.36
N ILE A 60 -1.53 12.03 12.44
CA ILE A 60 -1.52 13.42 12.93
C ILE A 60 -0.87 13.52 14.31
N ARG A 61 -1.05 12.50 15.16
CA ARG A 61 -0.44 12.47 16.49
C ARG A 61 1.10 12.58 16.44
N ARG A 62 1.72 12.01 15.41
CA ARG A 62 3.18 12.04 15.20
C ARG A 62 3.63 13.16 14.28
N LYS A 63 2.74 13.64 13.43
CA LYS A 63 2.97 14.68 12.43
C LYS A 63 1.91 15.76 12.53
N PRO A 64 1.95 16.59 13.59
CA PRO A 64 0.90 17.59 13.84
C PRO A 64 0.81 18.66 12.75
N GLU A 65 1.86 18.85 11.95
CA GLU A 65 1.87 19.75 10.79
C GLU A 65 0.81 19.41 9.72
N ILE A 66 0.33 18.17 9.68
CA ILE A 66 -0.74 17.76 8.77
C ILE A 66 -2.04 18.55 9.01
N LYS A 67 -2.29 18.99 10.24
CA LYS A 67 -3.47 19.79 10.60
C LYS A 67 -3.56 21.14 9.89
N TYR A 68 -2.42 21.65 9.44
CA TYR A 68 -2.32 22.97 8.82
C TYR A 68 -2.31 22.93 7.30
N LYS A 69 -2.48 21.74 6.72
CA LYS A 69 -2.64 21.57 5.28
C LYS A 69 -4.08 21.93 4.87
N GLU A 70 -4.21 22.55 3.70
CA GLU A 70 -5.52 22.83 3.14
C GLU A 70 -6.18 21.54 2.62
N PRO A 71 -7.51 21.38 2.76
CA PRO A 71 -8.22 20.22 2.23
C PRO A 71 -7.95 19.96 0.74
N SER A 72 -7.84 21.00 -0.06
CA SER A 72 -7.52 20.93 -1.49
C SER A 72 -6.17 20.28 -1.81
N ASP A 73 -5.23 20.23 -0.86
CA ASP A 73 -3.95 19.53 -1.02
C ASP A 73 -4.16 18.00 -1.17
N PHE A 74 -5.33 17.51 -0.76
CA PHE A 74 -5.65 16.08 -0.74
C PHE A 74 -6.53 15.63 -1.92
N ASP A 75 -7.16 16.55 -2.64
CA ASP A 75 -8.15 16.26 -3.70
C ASP A 75 -7.62 15.33 -4.81
N ARG A 76 -6.33 15.39 -5.10
CA ARG A 76 -5.70 14.57 -6.14
C ARG A 76 -5.16 13.23 -5.64
N LEU A 77 -5.17 13.00 -4.32
CA LEU A 77 -4.57 11.79 -3.75
C LEU A 77 -5.31 10.51 -4.15
N PRO A 78 -6.64 10.44 -4.17
CA PRO A 78 -7.36 9.24 -4.59
C PRO A 78 -6.99 8.78 -6.01
N GLU A 79 -6.89 9.71 -6.96
CA GLU A 79 -6.47 9.39 -8.34
C GLU A 79 -5.02 8.90 -8.40
N ILE A 80 -4.12 9.52 -7.66
CA ILE A 80 -2.72 9.10 -7.58
C ILE A 80 -2.61 7.70 -6.98
N GLN A 81 -3.37 7.42 -5.93
CA GLN A 81 -3.41 6.14 -5.25
C GLN A 81 -3.97 5.05 -6.15
N TYR A 82 -5.05 5.35 -6.86
CA TYR A 82 -5.64 4.44 -7.83
C TYR A 82 -4.65 4.07 -8.95
N ASP A 83 -3.96 5.05 -9.54
CA ASP A 83 -2.94 4.82 -10.57
C ASP A 83 -1.81 3.89 -10.07
N ILE A 84 -1.36 4.10 -8.82
CA ILE A 84 -0.31 3.29 -8.20
C ILE A 84 -0.83 1.87 -7.91
N LEU A 85 -2.05 1.74 -7.39
CA LEU A 85 -2.67 0.46 -7.10
C LEU A 85 -2.87 -0.37 -8.36
N LYS A 86 -3.41 0.23 -9.42
CA LYS A 86 -3.55 -0.37 -10.75
C LYS A 86 -2.21 -0.86 -11.30
N THR A 87 -1.18 -0.03 -11.26
CA THR A 87 0.16 -0.43 -11.71
C THR A 87 0.75 -1.54 -10.83
N SER A 88 0.51 -1.50 -9.52
CA SER A 88 0.95 -2.54 -8.59
C SER A 88 0.30 -3.90 -8.89
N ALA A 89 -0.96 -3.89 -9.33
CA ALA A 89 -1.69 -5.11 -9.71
C ALA A 89 -1.04 -5.85 -10.89
N GLU A 90 -0.41 -5.12 -11.83
CA GLU A 90 0.29 -5.74 -12.96
C GLU A 90 1.44 -6.64 -12.54
N TYR A 91 2.06 -6.38 -11.38
CA TYR A 91 3.15 -7.19 -10.85
C TYR A 91 2.70 -8.43 -10.07
N VAL A 92 1.40 -8.59 -9.83
CA VAL A 92 0.87 -9.75 -9.11
C VAL A 92 0.73 -10.94 -10.06
N LYS A 93 1.25 -12.11 -9.67
CA LYS A 93 1.01 -13.37 -10.40
C LYS A 93 -0.44 -13.82 -10.24
N VAL A 94 -0.94 -14.64 -11.14
CA VAL A 94 -2.21 -15.38 -10.97
C VAL A 94 -2.12 -16.21 -9.67
N GLY A 95 -3.15 -16.17 -8.84
CA GLY A 95 -3.16 -16.73 -7.48
C GLY A 95 -2.36 -15.93 -6.45
N GLY A 96 -1.71 -14.84 -6.87
CA GLY A 96 -0.94 -13.96 -5.99
C GLY A 96 -1.81 -12.96 -5.23
N THR A 97 -1.21 -12.33 -4.24
CA THR A 97 -1.89 -11.40 -3.32
C THR A 97 -1.43 -9.97 -3.56
N LEU A 98 -2.37 -9.04 -3.62
CA LEU A 98 -2.16 -7.60 -3.58
C LEU A 98 -2.69 -7.04 -2.25
N VAL A 99 -1.88 -6.24 -1.58
CA VAL A 99 -2.30 -5.51 -0.38
C VAL A 99 -2.18 -4.02 -0.67
N TYR A 100 -3.24 -3.29 -0.46
CA TYR A 100 -3.29 -1.83 -0.49
C TYR A 100 -3.26 -1.29 0.93
N SER A 101 -2.42 -0.31 1.21
CA SER A 101 -2.35 0.33 2.52
C SER A 101 -2.12 1.83 2.42
N THR A 102 -2.65 2.56 3.41
CA THR A 102 -2.45 3.99 3.61
C THR A 102 -2.32 4.31 5.10
N CYS A 103 -1.71 5.45 5.43
CA CYS A 103 -1.69 6.00 6.79
C CYS A 103 -2.73 7.12 6.96
N THR A 104 -3.90 6.99 6.34
CA THR A 104 -5.02 7.93 6.46
C THR A 104 -6.29 7.24 6.93
N LEU A 105 -7.26 8.02 7.42
CA LEU A 105 -8.61 7.57 7.76
C LEU A 105 -9.66 8.13 6.79
N SER A 106 -9.21 8.78 5.70
CA SER A 106 -10.08 9.31 4.65
C SER A 106 -10.74 8.18 3.86
N ARG A 107 -12.06 8.14 3.82
CA ARG A 107 -12.81 7.15 3.05
C ARG A 107 -12.52 7.27 1.54
N ALA A 108 -12.39 8.50 1.04
CA ALA A 108 -12.08 8.77 -0.36
C ALA A 108 -10.73 8.17 -0.80
N GLU A 109 -9.75 8.16 0.11
CA GLU A 109 -8.42 7.59 -0.13
C GLU A 109 -8.35 6.07 0.14
N ASN A 110 -9.32 5.52 0.84
CA ASN A 110 -9.34 4.15 1.34
C ASN A 110 -10.36 3.28 0.63
N ASP A 111 -11.60 3.30 1.14
CA ASP A 111 -12.68 2.44 0.66
C ASP A 111 -13.04 2.73 -0.80
N GLU A 112 -13.13 4.00 -1.19
CA GLU A 112 -13.54 4.38 -2.54
C GLU A 112 -12.47 4.01 -3.59
N VAL A 113 -11.18 4.11 -3.24
CA VAL A 113 -10.10 3.62 -4.11
C VAL A 113 -10.14 2.10 -4.24
N ALA A 114 -10.35 1.38 -3.12
CA ALA A 114 -10.44 -0.08 -3.12
C ALA A 114 -11.67 -0.60 -3.88
N ASP A 115 -12.83 0.06 -3.74
CA ASP A 115 -14.06 -0.29 -4.45
C ASP A 115 -13.89 -0.07 -5.95
N ARG A 116 -13.41 1.11 -6.36
CA ARG A 116 -13.12 1.41 -7.76
C ARG A 116 -12.14 0.40 -8.37
N PHE A 117 -11.12 0.00 -7.62
CA PHE A 117 -10.17 -1.00 -8.09
C PHE A 117 -10.87 -2.34 -8.41
N LEU A 118 -11.72 -2.83 -7.54
CA LEU A 118 -12.46 -4.07 -7.76
C LEU A 118 -13.45 -3.98 -8.92
N ASP A 119 -14.12 -2.84 -9.07
CA ASP A 119 -15.07 -2.60 -10.16
C ASP A 119 -14.39 -2.61 -11.54
N GLU A 120 -13.18 -2.05 -11.62
CA GLU A 120 -12.43 -1.92 -12.88
C GLU A 120 -11.50 -3.13 -13.16
N HIS A 121 -11.24 -4.00 -12.14
CA HIS A 121 -10.34 -5.16 -12.25
C HIS A 121 -11.04 -6.48 -11.88
N PRO A 122 -11.89 -7.04 -12.78
CA PRO A 122 -12.63 -8.28 -12.52
C PRO A 122 -11.74 -9.54 -12.48
N ASP A 123 -10.45 -9.39 -12.68
CA ASP A 123 -9.42 -10.41 -12.45
C ASP A 123 -8.92 -10.45 -11.01
N PHE A 124 -9.44 -9.58 -10.12
CA PHE A 124 -9.17 -9.58 -8.69
C PHE A 124 -10.46 -9.75 -7.89
N GLU A 125 -10.35 -10.37 -6.72
CA GLU A 125 -11.42 -10.44 -5.71
C GLU A 125 -10.91 -10.06 -4.32
N PRO A 126 -11.80 -9.60 -3.42
CA PRO A 126 -11.44 -9.37 -2.02
C PRO A 126 -10.99 -10.67 -1.36
N ALA A 127 -9.94 -10.61 -0.53
CA ALA A 127 -9.41 -11.77 0.17
C ALA A 127 -9.26 -11.50 1.68
N PRO A 128 -9.53 -12.48 2.55
CA PRO A 128 -9.43 -12.31 4.00
C PRO A 128 -8.05 -11.84 4.44
N LEU A 129 -7.99 -10.91 5.39
CA LEU A 129 -6.74 -10.35 5.92
C LEU A 129 -5.86 -11.43 6.55
N GLY A 130 -6.47 -12.39 7.24
CA GLY A 130 -5.81 -13.56 7.79
C GLY A 130 -5.54 -13.47 9.30
N GLU A 131 -5.05 -14.55 9.87
CA GLU A 131 -4.94 -14.80 11.32
C GLU A 131 -4.19 -13.72 12.11
N ALA A 132 -3.25 -13.01 11.48
CA ALA A 132 -2.53 -11.91 12.12
C ALA A 132 -3.45 -10.78 12.65
N PHE A 133 -4.69 -10.72 12.17
CA PHE A 133 -5.69 -9.73 12.58
C PHE A 133 -6.69 -10.25 13.62
N GLY A 134 -6.48 -11.45 14.15
CA GLY A 134 -7.30 -12.04 15.24
C GLY A 134 -8.77 -12.10 14.86
N SER A 135 -9.65 -11.45 15.65
CA SER A 135 -11.11 -11.43 15.41
C SER A 135 -11.50 -10.79 14.08
N ASP A 136 -10.64 -9.95 13.52
CA ASP A 136 -10.86 -9.26 12.25
C ASP A 136 -10.26 -10.02 11.04
N SER A 137 -9.79 -11.27 11.25
CA SER A 137 -9.12 -12.11 10.25
C SER A 137 -9.94 -12.41 8.99
N GLY A 138 -11.26 -12.48 9.14
CA GLY A 138 -12.21 -12.72 8.04
C GLY A 138 -12.54 -11.49 7.20
N LEU A 139 -12.20 -10.29 7.65
CA LEU A 139 -12.40 -9.06 6.90
C LEU A 139 -11.43 -8.99 5.72
N CYS A 140 -11.89 -8.47 4.58
CA CYS A 140 -11.04 -8.25 3.41
C CYS A 140 -10.39 -6.87 3.42
N ARG A 141 -10.94 -5.93 4.18
CA ARG A 141 -10.42 -4.59 4.42
C ARG A 141 -10.82 -4.08 5.80
N MET A 142 -10.03 -3.16 6.34
CA MET A 142 -10.34 -2.51 7.62
C MET A 142 -9.59 -1.20 7.79
N SER A 143 -10.19 -0.28 8.56
CA SER A 143 -9.53 0.88 9.13
C SER A 143 -9.05 0.56 10.53
N ILE A 144 -7.75 0.67 10.75
CA ILE A 144 -7.11 0.56 12.06
C ILE A 144 -7.19 1.95 12.69
N THR A 145 -7.93 2.09 13.78
CA THR A 145 -8.13 3.37 14.45
C THR A 145 -7.42 3.43 15.79
N PRO A 146 -6.93 4.60 16.22
CA PRO A 146 -6.28 4.76 17.52
C PRO A 146 -7.13 4.28 18.70
N ALA A 147 -8.43 4.53 18.64
CA ALA A 147 -9.35 4.17 19.71
C ALA A 147 -9.49 2.64 19.89
N LYS A 148 -9.50 1.87 18.79
CA LYS A 148 -9.68 0.40 18.86
C LYS A 148 -8.36 -0.34 19.11
N TYR A 149 -7.26 0.13 18.51
CA TYR A 149 -6.01 -0.63 18.46
C TYR A 149 -4.85 0.02 19.22
N ASN A 150 -5.07 1.15 19.88
CA ASN A 150 -4.03 1.94 20.56
C ASN A 150 -2.78 2.18 19.67
N SER A 151 -3.02 2.43 18.38
CA SER A 151 -2.00 2.63 17.35
C SER A 151 -2.25 3.93 16.60
N ASP A 152 -1.44 4.25 15.61
CA ASP A 152 -1.80 5.26 14.61
C ASP A 152 -2.93 4.76 13.71
N GLY A 153 -3.54 5.68 12.97
CA GLY A 153 -4.59 5.36 12.01
C GLY A 153 -4.00 4.81 10.70
N PHE A 154 -4.50 3.66 10.25
CA PHE A 154 -4.13 3.04 8.98
C PHE A 154 -5.36 2.44 8.31
N PHE A 155 -5.24 2.23 7.01
CA PHE A 155 -6.18 1.41 6.25
C PHE A 155 -5.43 0.28 5.56
N ILE A 156 -6.09 -0.86 5.44
CA ILE A 156 -5.59 -2.01 4.71
C ILE A 156 -6.73 -2.67 3.94
N ALA A 157 -6.49 -3.04 2.69
CA ALA A 157 -7.36 -3.89 1.87
C ALA A 157 -6.51 -4.96 1.19
N LYS A 158 -7.04 -6.17 1.08
CA LYS A 158 -6.35 -7.32 0.50
C LYS A 158 -7.16 -7.93 -0.62
N PHE A 159 -6.48 -8.22 -1.71
CA PHE A 159 -7.03 -8.79 -2.92
C PHE A 159 -6.22 -10.01 -3.35
N ILE A 160 -6.87 -10.95 -4.05
CA ILE A 160 -6.22 -12.08 -4.71
C ILE A 160 -6.47 -11.98 -6.22
N ARG A 161 -5.45 -12.27 -7.03
CA ARG A 161 -5.57 -12.31 -8.49
C ARG A 161 -6.08 -13.67 -8.94
N LEU A 162 -7.19 -13.70 -9.69
CA LEU A 162 -7.84 -14.93 -10.16
C LEU A 162 -7.27 -15.44 -11.49
N ARG A 163 -6.89 -14.53 -12.41
CA ARG A 163 -6.45 -14.82 -13.77
C ARG A 163 -5.55 -13.73 -14.36
#